data_6728bf8ae2ea1eb1a50efad6dd8a1a0c
#
_entry.id   6728bf8ae2ea1eb1a50efad6dd8a1a0c
#
_cell.length_a   1.000
_cell.length_b   1.000
_cell.length_c   1.000
_cell.angle_alpha   90.00
_cell.angle_beta   90.00
_cell.angle_gamma   90.00
#
_symmetry.space_group_name_H-M   'P 1'
#
loop_
_entity.id
_entity.type
_entity.pdbx_description
1 polymer ?
#
loop_
_entity_poly.entity_id
_entity_poly.type
_entity_poly.pdbx_seq_one_letter_code
_entity_poly.pdbx_strand_id
1 'polypeptide(L)'
;EFKRYFGKKKINKILTIEASGIAIACMAAYHFDVPVVFAKKSQSVNIDGEVFMAEVESFTHRTRNKVIVSRKFLGPKDRVLIVDDFLANGYALKGLIKIAEDAGASVEGIGIAIEKGFQAGGNVIRAMGYDLKSMAIVDGMDSRTGEIIFREQQ
;
A
#
# COMPACT_ATOMS: atom_id res chain seq x y z
N GLU A 1 -15.14 -4.00 -2.57
CA GLU A 1 -15.15 -2.58 -2.22
C GLU A 1 -14.15 -1.77 -3.05
N PHE A 2 -12.86 -2.11 -3.18
CA PHE A 2 -11.90 -1.30 -3.94
C PHE A 2 -12.37 -1.03 -5.38
N LYS A 3 -12.97 -2.02 -6.05
CA LYS A 3 -13.55 -1.78 -7.39
C LYS A 3 -14.72 -0.78 -7.35
N ARG A 4 -15.47 -0.71 -6.27
CA ARG A 4 -16.53 0.28 -6.08
C ARG A 4 -15.95 1.70 -5.95
N TYR A 5 -14.86 1.86 -5.18
CA TYR A 5 -14.22 3.17 -4.98
C TYR A 5 -13.45 3.65 -6.21
N PHE A 6 -12.68 2.77 -6.83
CA PHE A 6 -11.68 3.14 -7.84
C PHE A 6 -12.02 2.68 -9.26
N GLY A 7 -13.16 2.00 -9.47
CA GLY A 7 -13.49 1.37 -10.75
C GLY A 7 -13.66 2.34 -11.94
N LYS A 8 -13.84 3.63 -11.67
CA LYS A 8 -13.91 4.67 -12.71
C LYS A 8 -12.52 5.20 -13.11
N LYS A 9 -11.46 4.88 -12.35
CA LYS A 9 -10.10 5.30 -12.61
C LYS A 9 -9.42 4.34 -13.60
N LYS A 10 -8.49 4.86 -14.37
CA LYS A 10 -7.76 4.08 -15.37
C LYS A 10 -6.58 3.34 -14.74
N ILE A 11 -6.87 2.38 -13.86
CA ILE A 11 -5.87 1.55 -13.20
C ILE A 11 -5.46 0.43 -14.16
N ASN A 12 -4.16 0.21 -14.32
CA ASN A 12 -3.60 -0.87 -15.13
C ASN A 12 -2.63 -1.78 -14.36
N LYS A 13 -2.43 -1.51 -13.06
CA LYS A 13 -1.54 -2.31 -12.21
C LYS A 13 -1.88 -2.14 -10.73
N ILE A 14 -1.78 -3.21 -9.97
CA ILE A 14 -1.82 -3.16 -8.50
C ILE A 14 -0.39 -3.19 -7.97
N LEU A 15 -0.06 -2.30 -7.05
CA LEU A 15 1.22 -2.26 -6.34
C LEU A 15 1.00 -2.55 -4.86
N THR A 16 1.79 -3.46 -4.28
CA THR A 16 1.71 -3.81 -2.87
C THR A 16 3.10 -4.09 -2.29
N ILE A 17 3.14 -4.52 -1.03
CA ILE A 17 4.38 -4.92 -0.35
C ILE A 17 4.23 -6.32 0.25
N GLU A 18 5.32 -7.12 0.22
CA GLU A 18 5.32 -8.44 0.86
C GLU A 18 5.25 -8.32 2.40
N ALA A 19 4.62 -9.26 3.10
CA ALA A 19 3.99 -10.46 2.56
C ALA A 19 2.45 -10.36 2.61
N SER A 20 1.87 -9.77 3.66
CA SER A 20 0.43 -9.81 3.99
C SER A 20 -0.43 -9.06 2.97
N GLY A 21 0.08 -7.96 2.39
CA GLY A 21 -0.63 -7.20 1.34
C GLY A 21 -0.85 -7.99 0.05
N ILE A 22 -0.03 -9.01 -0.25
CA ILE A 22 -0.08 -9.74 -1.53
C ILE A 22 -1.44 -10.43 -1.74
N ALA A 23 -2.00 -11.08 -0.72
CA ALA A 23 -3.26 -11.80 -0.88
C ALA A 23 -4.40 -10.83 -1.26
N ILE A 24 -4.49 -9.69 -0.58
CA ILE A 24 -5.52 -8.67 -0.84
C ILE A 24 -5.30 -8.04 -2.22
N ALA A 25 -4.04 -7.77 -2.58
CA ALA A 25 -3.67 -7.24 -3.88
C ALA A 25 -4.06 -8.19 -5.03
N CYS A 26 -3.86 -9.50 -4.88
CA CYS A 26 -4.28 -10.50 -5.87
C CYS A 26 -5.80 -10.50 -6.07
N MET A 27 -6.57 -10.42 -4.97
CA MET A 27 -8.02 -10.33 -5.06
C MET A 27 -8.48 -9.02 -5.71
N ALA A 28 -7.83 -7.90 -5.39
CA ALA A 28 -8.11 -6.63 -6.06
C ALA A 28 -7.79 -6.72 -7.56
N ALA A 29 -6.63 -7.24 -7.92
CA ALA A 29 -6.18 -7.38 -9.30
C ALA A 29 -7.14 -8.24 -10.14
N TYR A 30 -7.65 -9.34 -9.59
CA TYR A 30 -8.67 -10.16 -10.23
C TYR A 30 -9.91 -9.33 -10.61
N HIS A 31 -10.40 -8.47 -9.70
CA HIS A 31 -11.56 -7.62 -9.98
C HIS A 31 -11.27 -6.45 -10.93
N PHE A 32 -10.04 -5.97 -11.00
CA PHE A 32 -9.63 -4.91 -11.93
C PHE A 32 -9.17 -5.46 -13.29
N ASP A 33 -8.91 -6.76 -13.38
CA ASP A 33 -8.32 -7.44 -14.55
C ASP A 33 -6.96 -6.84 -14.93
N VAL A 34 -6.05 -6.75 -13.93
CA VAL A 34 -4.73 -6.14 -14.09
C VAL A 34 -3.67 -6.94 -13.32
N PRO A 35 -2.38 -6.85 -13.70
CA PRO A 35 -1.31 -7.53 -12.98
C PRO A 35 -1.03 -6.93 -11.61
N VAL A 36 -0.43 -7.76 -10.73
CA VAL A 36 0.11 -7.36 -9.43
C VAL A 36 1.63 -7.26 -9.51
N VAL A 37 2.16 -6.19 -8.93
CA VAL A 37 3.58 -6.05 -8.61
C VAL A 37 3.71 -5.85 -7.11
N PHE A 38 4.65 -6.55 -6.48
CA PHE A 38 4.91 -6.34 -5.06
C PHE A 38 6.35 -5.93 -4.79
N ALA A 39 6.51 -5.01 -3.85
CA ALA A 39 7.81 -4.61 -3.34
C ALA A 39 8.33 -5.67 -2.36
N LYS A 40 9.60 -6.04 -2.50
CA LYS A 40 10.28 -6.99 -1.61
C LYS A 40 11.07 -6.24 -0.53
N LYS A 41 11.08 -6.78 0.68
CA LYS A 41 11.80 -6.22 1.84
C LYS A 41 13.30 -6.55 1.84
N SER A 42 13.75 -7.42 0.95
CA SER A 42 15.16 -7.76 0.80
C SER A 42 15.50 -8.03 -0.65
N GLN A 43 16.75 -7.73 -1.02
CA GLN A 43 17.27 -8.11 -2.33
C GLN A 43 17.54 -9.62 -2.31
N SER A 44 16.73 -10.41 -3.03
CA SER A 44 17.08 -11.81 -3.28
C SER A 44 18.10 -11.88 -4.42
N VAL A 45 18.95 -12.89 -4.37
CA VAL A 45 19.97 -13.18 -5.41
C VAL A 45 19.35 -13.27 -6.83
N ASN A 46 18.05 -13.53 -6.91
CA ASN A 46 17.30 -13.72 -8.15
C ASN A 46 16.69 -12.42 -8.74
N ILE A 47 16.92 -11.24 -8.15
CA ILE A 47 16.54 -9.98 -8.78
C ILE A 47 17.73 -9.54 -9.65
N ASP A 48 17.69 -10.01 -10.88
CA ASP A 48 18.61 -9.61 -11.94
C ASP A 48 18.16 -8.26 -12.52
N GLY A 49 19.07 -7.28 -12.56
CA GLY A 49 18.84 -5.98 -13.16
C GLY A 49 18.62 -4.83 -12.17
N GLU A 50 18.29 -3.66 -12.72
CA GLU A 50 18.07 -2.43 -11.96
C GLU A 50 16.76 -2.45 -11.18
N VAL A 51 16.76 -1.84 -10.00
CA VAL A 51 15.59 -1.75 -9.11
C VAL A 51 15.28 -0.31 -8.77
N PHE A 52 14.00 -0.03 -8.47
CA PHE A 52 13.59 1.12 -7.67
C PHE A 52 13.68 0.72 -6.21
N MET A 53 14.15 1.63 -5.36
CA MET A 53 14.37 1.36 -3.94
C MET A 53 13.83 2.51 -3.08
N ALA A 54 13.20 2.15 -1.97
CA ALA A 54 12.86 3.10 -0.92
C ALA A 54 13.27 2.55 0.44
N GLU A 55 13.65 3.44 1.35
CA GLU A 55 13.86 3.09 2.76
C GLU A 55 12.54 3.25 3.51
N VAL A 56 12.16 2.22 4.25
CA VAL A 56 10.94 2.19 5.06
C VAL A 56 11.33 1.94 6.51
N GLU A 57 10.95 2.84 7.41
CA GLU A 57 11.15 2.63 8.83
C GLU A 57 10.17 1.57 9.36
N SER A 58 10.69 0.54 10.04
CA SER A 58 9.89 -0.41 10.78
C SER A 58 9.73 0.08 12.21
N PHE A 59 8.50 0.43 12.61
CA PHE A 59 8.21 0.89 13.97
C PHE A 59 8.42 -0.21 15.03
N THR A 60 8.22 -1.48 14.64
CA THR A 60 8.30 -2.63 15.55
C THR A 60 9.75 -2.99 15.93
N HIS A 61 10.72 -2.68 15.09
CA HIS A 61 12.11 -3.11 15.27
C HIS A 61 13.13 -1.98 15.25
N ARG A 62 12.73 -0.70 15.14
CA ARG A 62 13.61 0.47 14.94
C ARG A 62 14.66 0.26 13.83
N THR A 63 14.37 -0.59 12.88
CA THR A 63 15.22 -0.91 11.74
C THR A 63 14.73 -0.21 10.49
N ARG A 64 15.64 0.30 9.69
CA ARG A 64 15.36 0.77 8.34
C ARG A 64 15.38 -0.43 7.42
N ASN A 65 14.25 -0.79 6.85
CA ASN A 65 14.16 -1.82 5.85
C ASN A 65 14.17 -1.18 4.46
N LYS A 66 14.95 -1.74 3.57
CA LYS A 66 14.89 -1.37 2.16
C LYS A 66 13.79 -2.18 1.49
N VAL A 67 12.94 -1.51 0.73
CA VAL A 67 11.97 -2.15 -0.14
C VAL A 67 12.32 -1.87 -1.58
N ILE A 68 12.19 -2.87 -2.44
CA ILE A 68 12.65 -2.83 -3.82
C ILE A 68 11.60 -3.37 -4.78
N VAL A 69 11.55 -2.79 -5.98
CA VAL A 69 10.77 -3.28 -7.13
C VAL A 69 11.67 -3.28 -8.35
N SER A 70 11.68 -4.38 -9.12
CA SER A 70 12.44 -4.43 -10.37
C SER A 70 11.87 -3.44 -11.39
N ARG A 71 12.75 -2.71 -12.08
CA ARG A 71 12.37 -1.78 -13.18
C ARG A 71 11.69 -2.47 -14.34
N LYS A 72 11.81 -3.78 -14.46
CA LYS A 72 11.11 -4.58 -15.49
C LYS A 72 9.59 -4.56 -15.32
N PHE A 73 9.10 -4.32 -14.08
CA PHE A 73 7.69 -4.48 -13.71
C PHE A 73 6.98 -3.18 -13.40
N LEU A 74 7.70 -2.05 -13.31
CA LEU A 74 7.11 -0.75 -13.00
C LEU A 74 7.77 0.34 -13.83
N GLY A 75 6.97 1.25 -14.41
CA GLY A 75 7.47 2.31 -15.27
C GLY A 75 6.45 3.43 -15.55
N PRO A 76 6.81 4.40 -16.41
CA PRO A 76 6.07 5.65 -16.56
C PRO A 76 4.68 5.52 -17.23
N LYS A 77 4.37 4.37 -17.80
CA LYS A 77 3.04 4.10 -18.38
C LYS A 77 2.08 3.45 -17.38
N ASP A 78 2.58 3.12 -16.19
CA ASP A 78 1.78 2.46 -15.17
C ASP A 78 0.92 3.45 -14.38
N ARG A 79 -0.32 3.05 -14.17
CA ARG A 79 -1.34 3.75 -13.39
C ARG A 79 -1.73 2.83 -12.26
N VAL A 80 -1.08 3.01 -11.12
CA VAL A 80 -1.15 2.05 -10.04
C VAL A 80 -2.26 2.35 -9.03
N LEU A 81 -2.92 1.30 -8.57
CA LEU A 81 -3.62 1.29 -7.29
C LEU A 81 -2.70 0.63 -6.27
N ILE A 82 -2.31 1.36 -5.25
CA ILE A 82 -1.57 0.78 -4.12
C ILE A 82 -2.56 0.09 -3.20
N VAL A 83 -2.27 -1.16 -2.82
CA VAL A 83 -3.13 -1.96 -1.93
C VAL A 83 -2.30 -2.55 -0.81
N ASP A 84 -2.77 -2.43 0.43
CA ASP A 84 -2.12 -3.06 1.59
C ASP A 84 -3.16 -3.53 2.62
N ASP A 85 -2.74 -4.41 3.55
CA ASP A 85 -3.60 -4.98 4.57
C ASP A 85 -3.84 -4.01 5.74
N PHE A 86 -2.78 -3.43 6.31
CA PHE A 86 -2.86 -2.51 7.45
C PHE A 86 -2.20 -1.17 7.19
N LEU A 87 -2.88 -0.10 7.58
CA LEU A 87 -2.30 1.23 7.66
C LEU A 87 -2.13 1.67 9.11
N ALA A 88 -0.89 1.74 9.56
CA ALA A 88 -0.49 2.20 10.87
C ALA A 88 0.10 3.64 10.79
N ASN A 89 1.42 3.78 10.80
CA ASN A 89 2.08 5.08 10.69
C ASN A 89 2.35 5.53 9.23
N GLY A 90 2.04 4.68 8.25
CA GLY A 90 2.14 5.00 6.84
C GLY A 90 3.52 4.87 6.22
N TYR A 91 4.52 4.33 6.93
CA TYR A 91 5.88 4.22 6.40
C TYR A 91 5.96 3.31 5.17
N ALA A 92 5.28 2.15 5.19
CA ALA A 92 5.23 1.24 4.03
C ALA A 92 4.61 1.92 2.81
N LEU A 93 3.49 2.62 3.00
CA LEU A 93 2.83 3.37 1.91
C LEU A 93 3.72 4.47 1.34
N LYS A 94 4.41 5.24 2.19
CA LYS A 94 5.37 6.25 1.71
C LYS A 94 6.48 5.64 0.86
N GLY A 95 6.97 4.46 1.25
CA GLY A 95 7.94 3.71 0.45
C GLY A 95 7.39 3.28 -0.91
N LEU A 96 6.16 2.77 -0.95
CA LEU A 96 5.51 2.38 -2.21
C LEU A 96 5.20 3.57 -3.11
N ILE A 97 4.74 4.69 -2.53
CA ILE A 97 4.51 5.95 -3.24
C ILE A 97 5.82 6.43 -3.88
N LYS A 98 6.90 6.50 -3.09
CA LYS A 98 8.21 6.91 -3.61
C LYS A 98 8.70 6.00 -4.74
N ILE A 99 8.53 4.69 -4.63
CA ILE A 99 8.88 3.74 -5.70
C ILE A 99 8.06 4.02 -6.97
N ALA A 100 6.76 4.29 -6.84
CA ALA A 100 5.91 4.63 -7.97
C ALA A 100 6.35 5.96 -8.63
N GLU A 101 6.64 6.99 -7.84
CA GLU A 101 7.15 8.29 -8.31
C GLU A 101 8.51 8.14 -9.02
N ASP A 102 9.46 7.41 -8.43
CA ASP A 102 10.78 7.15 -9.02
C ASP A 102 10.68 6.36 -10.35
N ALA A 103 9.65 5.54 -10.48
CA ALA A 103 9.33 4.83 -11.72
C ALA A 103 8.62 5.71 -12.76
N GLY A 104 8.21 6.93 -12.41
CA GLY A 104 7.38 7.78 -13.24
C GLY A 104 5.92 7.31 -13.37
N ALA A 105 5.51 6.33 -12.56
CA ALA A 105 4.14 5.82 -12.54
C ALA A 105 3.19 6.78 -11.81
N SER A 106 1.92 6.82 -12.22
CA SER A 106 0.90 7.59 -11.50
C SER A 106 0.22 6.73 -10.44
N VAL A 107 0.06 7.29 -9.23
CA VAL A 107 -0.73 6.66 -8.16
C VAL A 107 -2.18 7.14 -8.27
N GLU A 108 -3.06 6.26 -8.75
CA GLU A 108 -4.48 6.57 -8.99
C GLU A 108 -5.32 6.51 -7.71
N GLY A 109 -4.85 5.76 -6.73
CA GLY A 109 -5.51 5.64 -5.43
C GLY A 109 -4.76 4.69 -4.51
N ILE A 110 -5.21 4.64 -3.27
CA ILE A 110 -4.66 3.76 -2.23
C ILE A 110 -5.83 3.07 -1.53
N GLY A 111 -5.82 1.74 -1.54
CA GLY A 111 -6.81 0.89 -0.91
C GLY A 111 -6.23 0.13 0.28
N ILE A 112 -6.82 0.28 1.46
CA ILE A 112 -6.37 -0.36 2.69
C ILE A 112 -7.49 -1.24 3.25
N ALA A 113 -7.17 -2.44 3.70
CA ALA A 113 -8.16 -3.26 4.35
C ALA A 113 -8.51 -2.70 5.73
N ILE A 114 -7.52 -2.48 6.59
CA ILE A 114 -7.75 -1.98 7.95
C ILE A 114 -6.82 -0.80 8.24
N GLU A 115 -7.41 0.37 8.51
CA GLU A 115 -6.70 1.56 8.96
C GLU A 115 -6.75 1.66 10.48
N LYS A 116 -5.61 1.86 11.14
CA LYS A 116 -5.55 2.20 12.57
C LYS A 116 -5.75 3.69 12.71
N GLY A 117 -7.01 4.13 12.85
CA GLY A 117 -7.41 5.53 12.91
C GLY A 117 -6.81 6.31 14.07
N PHE A 118 -6.39 5.62 15.14
CA PHE A 118 -5.66 6.19 16.28
C PHE A 118 -4.16 6.43 16.00
N GLN A 119 -3.66 6.11 14.80
CA GLN A 119 -2.29 6.38 14.35
C GLN A 119 -2.28 7.38 13.20
N ALA A 120 -1.13 8.02 12.97
CA ALA A 120 -1.04 9.18 12.09
C ALA A 120 -1.11 8.86 10.59
N GLY A 121 -0.90 7.60 10.19
CA GLY A 121 -0.66 7.24 8.79
C GLY A 121 -1.76 7.68 7.84
N GLY A 122 -3.02 7.42 8.17
CA GLY A 122 -4.14 7.80 7.32
C GLY A 122 -4.22 9.31 7.08
N ASN A 123 -4.07 10.10 8.14
CA ASN A 123 -4.08 11.56 8.05
C ASN A 123 -2.90 12.08 7.21
N VAL A 124 -1.71 11.51 7.40
CA VAL A 124 -0.51 11.91 6.65
C VAL A 124 -0.68 11.63 5.16
N ILE A 125 -1.13 10.43 4.78
CA ILE A 125 -1.31 10.06 3.37
C ILE A 125 -2.39 10.92 2.69
N ARG A 126 -3.51 11.20 3.38
CA ARG A 126 -4.55 12.11 2.86
C ARG A 126 -4.04 13.54 2.72
N ALA A 127 -3.24 14.05 3.68
CA ALA A 127 -2.62 15.37 3.61
C ALA A 127 -1.61 15.50 2.45
N MET A 128 -1.01 14.40 1.99
CA MET A 128 -0.19 14.36 0.79
C MET A 128 -1.01 14.46 -0.52
N GLY A 129 -2.34 14.48 -0.45
CA GLY A 129 -3.24 14.61 -1.59
C GLY A 129 -3.65 13.29 -2.24
N TYR A 130 -3.31 12.14 -1.66
CA TYR A 130 -3.69 10.84 -2.22
C TYR A 130 -5.13 10.46 -1.85
N ASP A 131 -5.85 9.88 -2.82
CA ASP A 131 -7.18 9.32 -2.63
C ASP A 131 -7.06 7.97 -1.89
N LEU A 132 -7.14 8.05 -0.56
CA LEU A 132 -7.04 6.90 0.36
C LEU A 132 -8.42 6.43 0.78
N LYS A 133 -8.72 5.16 0.53
CA LYS A 133 -9.94 4.47 0.98
C LYS A 133 -9.57 3.25 1.83
N SER A 134 -10.12 3.20 3.03
CA SER A 134 -9.96 2.07 3.96
C SER A 134 -11.28 1.32 4.08
N MET A 135 -11.25 -0.02 4.04
CA MET A 135 -12.48 -0.82 4.18
C MET A 135 -13.00 -0.79 5.61
N ALA A 136 -12.11 -0.74 6.60
CA ALA A 136 -12.44 -0.53 8.00
C ALA A 136 -11.43 0.44 8.62
N ILE A 137 -11.91 1.29 9.54
CA ILE A 137 -11.07 2.18 10.34
C ILE A 137 -11.31 1.84 11.82
N VAL A 138 -10.25 1.48 12.52
CA VAL A 138 -10.27 1.19 13.95
C VAL A 138 -9.82 2.43 14.71
N ASP A 139 -10.72 3.02 15.48
CA ASP A 139 -10.43 4.24 16.27
C ASP A 139 -9.91 3.94 17.68
N GLY A 140 -10.10 2.71 18.16
CA GLY A 140 -9.61 2.31 19.46
C GLY A 140 -9.59 0.80 19.64
N MET A 141 -8.71 0.34 20.56
CA MET A 141 -8.61 -1.04 20.99
C MET A 141 -8.34 -1.06 22.49
N ASP A 142 -9.17 -1.75 23.26
CA ASP A 142 -8.93 -1.99 24.69
C ASP A 142 -8.33 -3.38 24.89
N SER A 143 -7.06 -3.44 25.27
CA SER A 143 -6.33 -4.69 25.49
C SER A 143 -6.84 -5.51 26.69
N ARG A 144 -7.60 -4.91 27.61
CA ARG A 144 -8.14 -5.59 28.81
C ARG A 144 -9.46 -6.28 28.50
N THR A 145 -10.32 -5.61 27.73
CA THR A 145 -11.67 -6.11 27.40
C THR A 145 -11.70 -6.83 26.05
N GLY A 146 -10.72 -6.60 25.18
CA GLY A 146 -10.72 -7.06 23.79
C GLY A 146 -11.66 -6.25 22.90
N GLU A 147 -12.22 -5.15 23.38
CA GLU A 147 -13.12 -4.31 22.62
C GLU A 147 -12.36 -3.60 21.47
N ILE A 148 -12.98 -3.59 20.27
CA ILE A 148 -12.48 -2.87 19.10
C ILE A 148 -13.53 -1.87 18.69
N ILE A 149 -13.14 -0.59 18.64
CA ILE A 149 -14.02 0.51 18.26
C ILE A 149 -13.76 0.83 16.79
N PHE A 150 -14.76 0.62 15.97
CA PHE A 150 -14.72 0.97 14.54
C PHE A 150 -15.31 2.36 14.32
N ARG A 151 -14.69 3.11 13.40
CA ARG A 151 -15.27 4.35 12.90
C ARG A 151 -16.44 4.05 12.00
N GLU A 152 -17.56 4.74 12.22
CA GLU A 152 -18.67 4.72 11.25
C GLU A 152 -18.20 5.32 9.93
N GLN A 153 -18.40 4.58 8.85
CA GLN A 153 -18.09 5.03 7.49
C GLN A 153 -19.39 5.34 6.75
N GLN A 154 -19.45 6.53 6.20
CA GLN A 154 -20.58 6.99 5.36
C GLN A 154 -20.44 6.51 3.92
#